data_17f8e408f8c3738b945024fb3d0238c7
#
_entry.id   17f8e408f8c3738b945024fb3d0238c7
#
_cell.length_a   1.000
_cell.length_b   1.000
_cell.length_c   1.000
_cell.angle_alpha   90.00
_cell.angle_beta   90.00
_cell.angle_gamma   90.00
#
_symmetry.space_group_name_H-M   'P 1'
#
loop_
_entity.id
_entity.type
_entity.pdbx_description
1 polymer ?
#
loop_
_entity_poly.entity_id
_entity_poly.type
_entity_poly.pdbx_seq_one_letter_code
_entity_poly.pdbx_strand_id
1 'polypeptide(L)'
;MENLEIAAALKEMAVLLEIKGGVNPFRIRAYRNAVHTIEEHPVPLRKLVDEGADLTDLPAIGKDMASHIAELVTTGSLSELEAVAEEVTRTLIQLTRLPGFGPKNVSKLWKELEVETLEDLAAVAAAGKVAGLEGFGKKSEEKILAAVEKFQEREVRF
;
A
#
# COMPACT_ATOMS: atom_id res chain seq x y z
N MET A 1 12.17 -13.18 10.24
CA MET A 1 11.62 -12.44 9.11
C MET A 1 12.73 -11.98 8.18
N GLU A 2 12.61 -12.30 6.92
CA GLU A 2 13.62 -11.92 5.93
C GLU A 2 13.48 -10.47 5.49
N ASN A 3 14.56 -9.90 4.91
CA ASN A 3 14.55 -8.49 4.47
C ASN A 3 13.40 -8.16 3.51
N LEU A 4 13.09 -9.08 2.57
CA LEU A 4 11.98 -8.87 1.63
C LEU A 4 10.62 -8.81 2.33
N GLU A 5 10.45 -9.55 3.40
CA GLU A 5 9.21 -9.54 4.19
C GLU A 5 9.09 -8.24 5.00
N ILE A 6 10.19 -7.77 5.57
CA ILE A 6 10.23 -6.49 6.28
C ILE A 6 9.91 -5.35 5.31
N ALA A 7 10.55 -5.36 4.14
CA ALA A 7 10.32 -4.36 3.10
C ALA A 7 8.87 -4.38 2.62
N ALA A 8 8.28 -5.55 2.45
CA ALA A 8 6.88 -5.70 2.03
C ALA A 8 5.92 -5.07 3.05
N ALA A 9 6.15 -5.26 4.35
CA ALA A 9 5.32 -4.67 5.40
C ALA A 9 5.38 -3.14 5.38
N LEU A 10 6.58 -2.57 5.24
CA LEU A 10 6.75 -1.12 5.18
C LEU A 10 6.19 -0.53 3.88
N LYS A 11 6.27 -1.26 2.78
CA LYS A 11 5.68 -0.87 1.50
C LYS A 11 4.16 -0.83 1.60
N GLU A 12 3.56 -1.84 2.22
CA GLU A 12 2.12 -1.88 2.50
C GLU A 12 1.70 -0.68 3.33
N MET A 13 2.50 -0.33 4.35
CA MET A 13 2.25 0.84 5.18
C MET A 13 2.21 2.13 4.34
N ALA A 14 3.17 2.32 3.43
CA ALA A 14 3.19 3.48 2.54
C ALA A 14 1.93 3.56 1.67
N VAL A 15 1.51 2.44 1.11
CA VAL A 15 0.29 2.36 0.28
C VAL A 15 -0.95 2.72 1.10
N LEU A 16 -1.09 2.15 2.30
CA LEU A 16 -2.23 2.42 3.19
C LEU A 16 -2.28 3.89 3.60
N LEU A 17 -1.14 4.50 3.91
CA LEU A 17 -1.08 5.91 4.28
C LEU A 17 -1.49 6.83 3.12
N GLU A 18 -1.12 6.48 1.89
CA GLU A 18 -1.56 7.24 0.72
C GLU A 18 -3.07 7.11 0.50
N ILE A 19 -3.62 5.92 0.66
CA ILE A 19 -5.07 5.69 0.54
C ILE A 19 -5.83 6.44 1.63
N LYS A 20 -5.33 6.40 2.86
CA LYS A 20 -5.91 7.13 3.98
C LYS A 20 -6.00 8.63 3.69
N GLY A 21 -4.95 9.18 3.09
CA GLY A 21 -4.86 10.60 2.75
C GLY A 21 -4.66 11.49 3.97
N GLY A 22 -4.30 12.75 3.72
CA GLY A 22 -4.04 13.71 4.79
C GLY A 22 -2.77 13.46 5.57
N VAL A 23 -1.96 12.50 5.16
CA VAL A 23 -0.69 12.17 5.78
C VAL A 23 0.42 12.98 5.12
N ASN A 24 1.36 13.47 5.94
CA ASN A 24 2.51 14.22 5.45
C ASN A 24 3.27 13.40 4.38
N PRO A 25 3.47 13.96 3.16
CA PRO A 25 4.18 13.25 2.09
C PRO A 25 5.61 12.83 2.46
N PHE A 26 6.27 13.57 3.35
CA PHE A 26 7.62 13.21 3.82
C PHE A 26 7.59 11.92 4.65
N ARG A 27 6.54 11.70 5.41
CA ARG A 27 6.37 10.46 6.17
C ARG A 27 6.22 9.26 5.24
N ILE A 28 5.41 9.40 4.20
CA ILE A 28 5.21 8.34 3.20
C ILE A 28 6.53 8.05 2.48
N ARG A 29 7.25 9.10 2.11
CA ARG A 29 8.55 8.97 1.45
C ARG A 29 9.57 8.26 2.34
N ALA A 30 9.52 8.52 3.65
CA ALA A 30 10.41 7.87 4.61
C ALA A 30 10.23 6.34 4.59
N TYR A 31 9.00 5.85 4.51
CA TYR A 31 8.72 4.41 4.37
C TYR A 31 9.31 3.86 3.07
N ARG A 32 9.12 4.56 1.96
CA ARG A 32 9.64 4.13 0.65
C ARG A 32 11.16 4.10 0.60
N ASN A 33 11.79 5.11 1.18
CA ASN A 33 13.25 5.16 1.25
C ASN A 33 13.81 4.04 2.12
N ALA A 34 13.14 3.75 3.23
CA ALA A 34 13.50 2.63 4.10
C ALA A 34 13.39 1.28 3.35
N VAL A 35 12.35 1.11 2.56
CA VAL A 35 12.16 -0.10 1.73
C VAL A 35 13.37 -0.31 0.82
N HIS A 36 13.83 0.73 0.13
CA HIS A 36 14.99 0.65 -0.74
C HIS A 36 16.25 0.22 0.03
N THR A 37 16.50 0.84 1.17
CA THR A 37 17.64 0.51 2.01
C THR A 37 17.62 -0.95 2.43
N ILE A 38 16.45 -1.45 2.83
CA ILE A 38 16.26 -2.83 3.30
C ILE A 38 16.46 -3.83 2.15
N GLU A 39 15.86 -3.56 1.00
CA GLU A 39 15.95 -4.45 -0.16
C GLU A 39 17.39 -4.57 -0.68
N GLU A 40 18.17 -3.51 -0.61
CA GLU A 40 19.54 -3.48 -1.10
C GLU A 40 20.59 -3.90 -0.06
N HIS A 41 20.18 -4.06 1.20
CA HIS A 41 21.11 -4.40 2.27
C HIS A 41 21.58 -5.86 2.16
N PRO A 42 22.91 -6.10 2.16
CA PRO A 42 23.45 -7.45 1.95
C PRO A 42 23.31 -8.38 3.15
N VAL A 43 23.08 -7.83 4.33
CA VAL A 43 22.96 -8.62 5.57
C VAL A 43 21.50 -8.64 6.05
N PRO A 44 20.98 -9.79 6.53
CA PRO A 44 19.65 -9.84 7.11
C PRO A 44 19.51 -8.87 8.29
N LEU A 45 18.50 -8.02 8.28
CA LEU A 45 18.28 -7.05 9.35
C LEU A 45 17.97 -7.73 10.68
N ARG A 46 17.36 -8.92 10.66
CA ARG A 46 17.12 -9.71 11.87
C ARG A 46 18.41 -9.99 12.63
N LYS A 47 19.51 -10.20 11.89
CA LYS A 47 20.83 -10.41 12.49
C LYS A 47 21.31 -9.16 13.22
N LEU A 48 21.14 -7.99 12.59
CA LEU A 48 21.50 -6.71 13.19
C LEU A 48 20.68 -6.44 14.44
N VAL A 49 19.40 -6.74 14.43
CA VAL A 49 18.51 -6.59 15.58
C VAL A 49 18.95 -7.53 16.72
N ASP A 50 19.22 -8.79 16.39
CA ASP A 50 19.66 -9.79 17.37
C ASP A 50 20.98 -9.42 18.02
N GLU A 51 21.89 -8.79 17.29
CA GLU A 51 23.18 -8.33 17.78
C GLU A 51 23.10 -7.01 18.56
N GLY A 52 21.92 -6.37 18.61
CA GLY A 52 21.74 -5.08 19.25
C GLY A 52 22.35 -3.91 18.52
N ALA A 53 22.57 -4.05 17.21
CA ALA A 53 23.12 -2.98 16.38
C ALA A 53 22.15 -1.80 16.28
N ASP A 54 22.69 -0.60 16.14
CA ASP A 54 21.89 0.61 15.95
C ASP A 54 21.47 0.71 14.49
N LEU A 55 20.19 0.45 14.21
CA LEU A 55 19.63 0.49 12.87
C LEU A 55 19.61 1.90 12.27
N THR A 56 19.70 2.95 13.12
CA THR A 56 19.73 4.32 12.63
C THR A 56 21.03 4.67 11.91
N ASP A 57 22.04 3.80 12.00
CA ASP A 57 23.28 3.94 11.22
C ASP A 57 23.06 3.62 9.74
N LEU A 58 21.96 2.95 9.41
CA LEU A 58 21.63 2.64 8.01
C LEU A 58 21.03 3.87 7.30
N PRO A 59 21.33 4.03 5.98
CA PRO A 59 20.76 5.13 5.21
C PRO A 59 19.23 5.12 5.27
N ALA A 60 18.63 6.29 5.43
CA ALA A 60 17.18 6.48 5.44
C ALA A 60 16.43 5.81 6.61
N ILE A 61 17.13 5.25 7.58
CA ILE A 61 16.51 4.62 8.76
C ILE A 61 16.64 5.56 9.96
N GLY A 62 15.54 6.24 10.31
CA GLY A 62 15.47 7.05 11.52
C GLY A 62 14.97 6.21 12.71
N LYS A 63 14.77 6.87 13.85
CA LYS A 63 14.32 6.20 15.08
C LYS A 63 13.00 5.46 14.91
N ASP A 64 12.03 6.05 14.22
CA ASP A 64 10.71 5.44 14.01
C ASP A 64 10.82 4.19 13.13
N MET A 65 11.58 4.28 12.04
CA MET A 65 11.79 3.14 11.16
C MET A 65 12.57 2.03 11.85
N ALA A 66 13.59 2.38 12.64
CA ALA A 66 14.34 1.41 13.43
C ALA A 66 13.43 0.66 14.40
N SER A 67 12.51 1.36 15.05
CA SER A 67 11.52 0.77 15.96
C SER A 67 10.58 -0.17 15.22
N HIS A 68 10.10 0.22 14.05
CA HIS A 68 9.21 -0.61 13.23
C HIS A 68 9.91 -1.89 12.75
N ILE A 69 11.15 -1.77 12.31
CA ILE A 69 11.95 -2.92 11.88
C ILE A 69 12.16 -3.88 13.05
N ALA A 70 12.51 -3.36 14.22
CA ALA A 70 12.71 -4.17 15.41
C ALA A 70 11.42 -4.90 15.82
N GLU A 71 10.27 -4.23 15.75
CA GLU A 71 8.97 -4.84 16.03
C GLU A 71 8.66 -5.97 15.06
N LEU A 72 8.85 -5.74 13.76
CA LEU A 72 8.63 -6.76 12.73
C LEU A 72 9.52 -7.98 12.93
N VAL A 73 10.78 -7.77 13.22
CA VAL A 73 11.73 -8.86 13.45
C VAL A 73 11.37 -9.65 14.71
N THR A 74 10.97 -8.96 15.78
CA THR A 74 10.70 -9.57 17.08
C THR A 74 9.35 -10.26 17.15
N THR A 75 8.29 -9.63 16.60
CA THR A 75 6.92 -10.12 16.72
C THR A 75 6.33 -10.70 15.43
N GLY A 76 6.93 -10.40 14.28
CA GLY A 76 6.39 -10.78 12.97
C GLY A 76 5.26 -9.89 12.46
N SER A 77 4.90 -8.85 13.21
CA SER A 77 3.83 -7.92 12.84
C SER A 77 4.20 -6.48 13.21
N LEU A 78 3.45 -5.53 12.64
CA LEU A 78 3.64 -4.11 12.92
C LEU A 78 2.32 -3.53 13.40
N SER A 79 2.27 -3.09 14.66
CA SER A 79 1.04 -2.60 15.29
C SER A 79 0.46 -1.37 14.58
N GLU A 80 1.29 -0.45 14.10
CA GLU A 80 0.82 0.70 13.32
C GLU A 80 0.17 0.28 12.01
N LEU A 81 0.72 -0.76 11.35
CA LEU A 81 0.15 -1.28 10.11
C LEU A 81 -1.25 -1.85 10.36
N GLU A 82 -1.41 -2.60 11.44
CA GLU A 82 -2.72 -3.15 11.81
C GLU A 82 -3.73 -2.05 12.13
N ALA A 83 -3.31 -1.00 12.84
CA ALA A 83 -4.16 0.14 13.17
C ALA A 83 -4.61 0.89 11.91
N VAL A 84 -3.70 1.16 10.98
CA VAL A 84 -4.04 1.82 9.71
C VAL A 84 -4.91 0.92 8.85
N ALA A 85 -4.65 -0.38 8.84
CA ALA A 85 -5.44 -1.35 8.08
C ALA A 85 -6.89 -1.46 8.58
N GLU A 86 -7.15 -1.16 9.84
CA GLU A 86 -8.52 -1.06 10.37
C GLU A 86 -9.26 0.15 9.82
N GLU A 87 -8.53 1.26 9.60
CA GLU A 87 -9.09 2.49 9.04
C GLU A 87 -9.27 2.39 7.52
N VAL A 88 -8.38 1.63 6.86
CA VAL A 88 -8.37 1.44 5.41
C VAL A 88 -8.45 -0.05 5.12
N THR A 89 -9.55 -0.51 4.55
CA THR A 89 -9.69 -1.93 4.25
C THR A 89 -8.60 -2.41 3.28
N ARG A 90 -8.01 -3.57 3.57
CA ARG A 90 -6.96 -4.16 2.72
C ARG A 90 -7.42 -4.47 1.30
N THR A 91 -8.72 -4.62 1.10
CA THR A 91 -9.31 -4.78 -0.23
C THR A 91 -8.99 -3.60 -1.14
N LEU A 92 -8.86 -2.39 -0.57
CA LEU A 92 -8.49 -1.20 -1.34
C LEU A 92 -7.07 -1.32 -1.92
N ILE A 93 -6.17 -2.06 -1.25
CA ILE A 93 -4.82 -2.31 -1.76
C ILE A 93 -4.88 -3.12 -3.06
N GLN A 94 -5.80 -4.07 -3.15
CA GLN A 94 -5.97 -4.89 -4.35
C GLN A 94 -6.37 -4.04 -5.55
N LEU A 95 -7.14 -2.99 -5.33
CA LEU A 95 -7.52 -2.05 -6.38
C LEU A 95 -6.31 -1.31 -6.95
N THR A 96 -5.27 -1.07 -6.15
CA THR A 96 -4.05 -0.41 -6.63
C THR A 96 -3.24 -1.28 -7.59
N ARG A 97 -3.53 -2.58 -7.64
CA ARG A 97 -2.88 -3.52 -8.56
C ARG A 97 -3.49 -3.52 -9.96
N LEU A 98 -4.64 -2.88 -10.12
CA LEU A 98 -5.25 -2.74 -11.43
C LEU A 98 -4.46 -1.74 -12.29
N PRO A 99 -4.30 -2.00 -13.59
CA PRO A 99 -3.59 -1.08 -14.48
C PRO A 99 -4.19 0.32 -14.46
N GLY A 100 -3.34 1.34 -14.28
CA GLY A 100 -3.76 2.73 -14.22
C GLY A 100 -4.27 3.22 -12.87
N PHE A 101 -4.27 2.35 -11.85
CA PHE A 101 -4.69 2.73 -10.49
C PHE A 101 -3.52 2.90 -9.55
N GLY A 102 -3.28 4.14 -9.13
CA GLY A 102 -2.36 4.40 -8.04
C GLY A 102 -3.12 4.59 -6.73
N PRO A 103 -2.40 4.63 -5.59
CA PRO A 103 -3.04 4.85 -4.28
C PRO A 103 -3.89 6.12 -4.21
N LYS A 104 -3.51 7.18 -4.92
CA LYS A 104 -4.27 8.44 -4.95
C LYS A 104 -5.62 8.26 -5.62
N ASN A 105 -5.68 7.53 -6.74
CA ASN A 105 -6.92 7.27 -7.44
C ASN A 105 -7.85 6.39 -6.62
N VAL A 106 -7.31 5.37 -5.97
CA VAL A 106 -8.07 4.50 -5.07
C VAL A 106 -8.62 5.30 -3.89
N SER A 107 -7.82 6.18 -3.29
CA SER A 107 -8.24 7.05 -2.20
C SER A 107 -9.44 7.91 -2.61
N LYS A 108 -9.38 8.49 -3.81
CA LYS A 108 -10.43 9.35 -4.35
C LYS A 108 -11.73 8.58 -4.57
N LEU A 109 -11.66 7.39 -5.16
CA LEU A 109 -12.82 6.53 -5.36
C LEU A 109 -13.45 6.11 -4.04
N TRP A 110 -12.63 5.77 -3.06
CA TRP A 110 -13.09 5.39 -1.73
C TRP A 110 -13.82 6.54 -1.03
N LYS A 111 -13.21 7.72 -1.00
CA LYS A 111 -13.76 8.88 -0.27
C LYS A 111 -14.97 9.51 -0.94
N GLU A 112 -14.97 9.59 -2.26
CA GLU A 112 -16.02 10.28 -3.00
C GLU A 112 -17.16 9.36 -3.45
N LEU A 113 -16.87 8.09 -3.76
CA LEU A 113 -17.87 7.12 -4.25
C LEU A 113 -18.05 5.91 -3.35
N GLU A 114 -17.41 5.90 -2.18
CA GLU A 114 -17.50 4.80 -1.21
C GLU A 114 -17.11 3.43 -1.77
N VAL A 115 -16.18 3.41 -2.74
CA VAL A 115 -15.67 2.18 -3.34
C VAL A 115 -14.69 1.50 -2.38
N GLU A 116 -15.01 0.30 -1.92
CA GLU A 116 -14.15 -0.50 -1.03
C GLU A 116 -13.74 -1.82 -1.67
N THR A 117 -14.53 -2.33 -2.61
CA THR A 117 -14.29 -3.62 -3.26
C THR A 117 -14.25 -3.48 -4.77
N LEU A 118 -13.77 -4.54 -5.44
CA LEU A 118 -13.78 -4.61 -6.89
C LEU A 118 -15.21 -4.56 -7.44
N GLU A 119 -16.16 -5.17 -6.74
CA GLU A 119 -17.57 -5.15 -7.10
C GLU A 119 -18.16 -3.74 -7.02
N ASP A 120 -17.81 -2.98 -5.97
CA ASP A 120 -18.20 -1.58 -5.84
C ASP A 120 -17.65 -0.75 -6.99
N LEU A 121 -16.40 -0.98 -7.37
CA LEU A 121 -15.76 -0.28 -8.48
C LEU A 121 -16.49 -0.58 -9.80
N ALA A 122 -16.80 -1.84 -10.04
CA ALA A 122 -17.54 -2.25 -11.23
C ALA A 122 -18.90 -1.57 -11.32
N ALA A 123 -19.61 -1.49 -10.18
CA ALA A 123 -20.93 -0.85 -10.11
C ALA A 123 -20.88 0.65 -10.42
N VAL A 124 -19.95 1.39 -9.84
CA VAL A 124 -19.84 2.84 -10.07
C VAL A 124 -19.34 3.15 -11.48
N ALA A 125 -18.46 2.30 -12.03
CA ALA A 125 -17.97 2.45 -13.40
C ALA A 125 -19.09 2.18 -14.42
N ALA A 126 -19.88 1.14 -14.20
CA ALA A 126 -21.01 0.82 -15.06
C ALA A 126 -22.11 1.90 -15.01
N ALA A 127 -22.25 2.58 -13.87
CA ALA A 127 -23.21 3.67 -13.71
C ALA A 127 -22.71 5.01 -14.28
N GLY A 128 -21.48 5.07 -14.78
CA GLY A 128 -20.91 6.30 -15.34
C GLY A 128 -20.45 7.32 -14.30
N LYS A 129 -20.38 6.94 -13.04
CA LYS A 129 -20.03 7.85 -11.95
C LYS A 129 -18.55 8.19 -11.88
N VAL A 130 -17.68 7.30 -12.39
CA VAL A 130 -16.23 7.51 -12.37
C VAL A 130 -15.83 8.66 -13.29
N ALA A 131 -16.43 8.75 -14.47
CA ALA A 131 -16.12 9.80 -15.44
C ALA A 131 -16.40 11.21 -14.92
N GLY A 132 -17.30 11.34 -13.93
CA GLY A 132 -17.63 12.63 -13.31
C GLY A 132 -16.64 13.10 -12.25
N LEU A 133 -15.69 12.26 -11.85
CA LEU A 133 -14.69 12.64 -10.85
C LEU A 133 -13.56 13.44 -11.49
N GLU A 134 -13.05 14.42 -10.73
CA GLU A 134 -11.88 15.18 -11.13
C GLU A 134 -10.67 14.27 -11.31
N GLY A 135 -9.98 14.39 -12.44
CA GLY A 135 -8.84 13.53 -12.75
C GLY A 135 -9.20 12.23 -13.46
N PHE A 136 -10.50 11.92 -13.57
CA PHE A 136 -11.00 10.77 -14.31
C PHE A 136 -11.82 11.25 -15.51
N GLY A 137 -11.66 10.57 -16.62
CA GLY A 137 -12.40 10.85 -17.83
C GLY A 137 -13.12 9.60 -18.32
N LYS A 138 -13.80 9.72 -19.46
CA LYS A 138 -14.50 8.62 -20.10
C LYS A 138 -13.55 7.46 -20.46
N LYS A 139 -12.33 7.78 -20.89
CA LYS A 139 -11.30 6.79 -21.20
C LYS A 139 -10.84 6.03 -19.95
N SER A 140 -10.71 6.73 -18.81
CA SER A 140 -10.36 6.12 -17.54
C SER A 140 -11.43 5.12 -17.11
N GLU A 141 -12.70 5.50 -17.25
CA GLU A 141 -13.83 4.64 -16.92
C GLU A 141 -13.84 3.39 -17.78
N GLU A 142 -13.59 3.51 -19.08
CA GLU A 142 -13.51 2.36 -20.01
C GLU A 142 -12.36 1.43 -19.64
N LYS A 143 -11.21 1.97 -19.26
CA LYS A 143 -10.06 1.19 -18.79
C LYS A 143 -10.36 0.44 -17.50
N ILE A 144 -11.09 1.07 -16.60
CA ILE A 144 -11.51 0.48 -15.34
C ILE A 144 -12.42 -0.72 -15.60
N LEU A 145 -13.42 -0.54 -16.44
CA LEU A 145 -14.35 -1.62 -16.79
C LEU A 145 -13.62 -2.81 -17.43
N ALA A 146 -12.69 -2.54 -18.35
CA ALA A 146 -11.88 -3.60 -18.98
C ALA A 146 -11.00 -4.32 -17.97
N ALA A 147 -10.36 -3.58 -17.05
CA ALA A 147 -9.50 -4.17 -16.02
C ALA A 147 -10.30 -5.02 -15.04
N VAL A 148 -11.47 -4.56 -14.64
CA VAL A 148 -12.38 -5.28 -13.74
C VAL A 148 -12.84 -6.60 -14.38
N GLU A 149 -13.23 -6.57 -15.65
CA GLU A 149 -13.63 -7.77 -16.37
C GLU A 149 -12.52 -8.82 -16.40
N LYS A 150 -11.30 -8.41 -16.73
CA LYS A 150 -10.14 -9.30 -16.77
C LYS A 150 -9.86 -9.91 -15.39
N PHE A 151 -9.97 -9.12 -14.36
CA PHE A 151 -9.73 -9.59 -12.99
C PHE A 151 -10.79 -10.60 -12.56
N GLN A 152 -12.06 -10.34 -12.87
CA GLN A 152 -13.17 -11.24 -12.58
C GLN A 152 -13.06 -12.55 -13.35
N GLU A 153 -12.66 -12.50 -14.62
CA GLU A 153 -12.42 -13.69 -15.44
C GLU A 153 -11.33 -14.59 -14.84
N ARG A 154 -10.28 -13.98 -14.28
CA ARG A 154 -9.20 -14.74 -13.62
C ARG A 154 -9.69 -15.45 -12.37
N GLU A 155 -10.61 -14.85 -11.61
CA GLU A 155 -11.17 -15.47 -10.41
C GLU A 155 -12.12 -16.61 -10.73
N VAL A 156 -12.85 -16.51 -11.84
CA VAL A 156 -13.84 -17.52 -12.26
C VAL A 156 -13.20 -18.76 -12.88
N ARG A 157 -11.94 -18.69 -13.32
CA ARG A 157 -11.24 -19.80 -13.97
C ARG A 157 -10.63 -20.83 -13.01
N PHE A 158 -10.92 -20.75 -11.75
CA PHE A 158 -10.53 -21.79 -10.82
C PHE A 158 -11.59 -22.89 -10.77
#